data_79cd5f216b7a7c7b21ce3a3705050841
#
_entry.id   79cd5f216b7a7c7b21ce3a3705050841
#
_cell.length_a   1.000
_cell.length_b   1.000
_cell.length_c   1.000
_cell.angle_alpha   90.00
_cell.angle_beta   90.00
_cell.angle_gamma   90.00
#
_symmetry.space_group_name_H-M   'P 1'
#
loop_
_entity.id
_entity.type
_entity.pdbx_description
1 polymer ?
#
loop_
_entity_poly.entity_id
_entity_poly.type
_entity_poly.pdbx_seq_one_letter_code
_entity_poly.pdbx_strand_id
1 'polypeptide(L)'
;MSYARQMLDTYPGTVGVDAAVLAAAIDALSDCAQACIADVDADLSEQNLAEMVTCIRLCLDCADVCTATLGVTSRQASYDASVTRPLLQACVAICKSCGDECGRHAQMHEHCRVCEQACRRCEQACRELLATLK
;
A
#
# COMPACT_ATOMS: atom_id res chain seq x y z
N MET A 1 5.65 13.53 10.17
CA MET A 1 4.30 13.19 10.65
C MET A 1 3.29 13.44 9.54
N SER A 2 2.46 12.47 9.24
CA SER A 2 1.48 12.60 8.17
C SER A 2 0.24 13.36 8.63
N TYR A 3 -0.57 13.79 7.67
CA TYR A 3 -1.84 14.44 7.95
C TYR A 3 -3.01 13.46 8.13
N ALA A 4 -2.79 12.16 7.91
CA ALA A 4 -3.89 11.19 7.94
C ALA A 4 -4.63 11.20 9.29
N ARG A 5 -3.90 11.13 10.40
CA ARG A 5 -4.52 11.16 11.73
C ARG A 5 -5.24 12.47 12.00
N GLN A 6 -4.63 13.60 11.61
CA GLN A 6 -5.22 14.91 11.83
C GLN A 6 -6.53 15.08 11.04
N MET A 7 -6.59 14.55 9.81
CA MET A 7 -7.81 14.59 9.00
C MET A 7 -8.93 13.74 9.62
N LEU A 8 -8.59 12.58 10.20
CA LEU A 8 -9.57 11.74 10.89
C LEU A 8 -10.06 12.40 12.19
N ASP A 9 -9.14 13.00 12.96
CA ASP A 9 -9.47 13.64 14.23
C ASP A 9 -10.35 14.89 14.03
N THR A 10 -10.27 15.53 12.87
CA THR A 10 -11.04 16.75 12.55
C THR A 10 -12.26 16.48 11.67
N TYR A 11 -12.51 15.20 11.34
CA TYR A 11 -13.68 14.85 10.53
C TYR A 11 -14.96 15.23 11.27
N PRO A 12 -15.91 15.96 10.62
CA PRO A 12 -17.09 16.47 11.32
C PRO A 12 -18.15 15.43 11.65
N GLY A 13 -18.07 14.23 11.05
CA GLY A 13 -18.96 13.12 11.34
C GLY A 13 -18.29 12.07 12.20
N THR A 14 -18.84 10.85 12.17
CA THR A 14 -18.30 9.70 12.89
C THR A 14 -17.37 8.90 11.97
N VAL A 15 -16.19 8.58 12.47
CA VAL A 15 -15.30 7.60 11.83
C VAL A 15 -15.69 6.21 12.32
N GLY A 16 -16.11 5.34 11.41
CA GLY A 16 -16.72 4.05 11.73
C GLY A 16 -15.75 2.94 12.13
N VAL A 17 -14.44 3.21 12.13
CA VAL A 17 -13.38 2.26 12.48
C VAL A 17 -12.39 2.92 13.41
N ASP A 18 -11.49 2.14 14.02
CA ASP A 18 -10.44 2.67 14.89
C ASP A 18 -9.57 3.65 14.10
N ALA A 19 -9.50 4.90 14.58
CA ALA A 19 -8.81 5.98 13.88
C ALA A 19 -7.30 5.74 13.80
N ALA A 20 -6.70 5.13 14.81
CA ALA A 20 -5.26 4.83 14.79
C ALA A 20 -4.92 3.77 13.76
N VAL A 21 -5.74 2.70 13.68
CA VAL A 21 -5.56 1.62 12.70
C VAL A 21 -5.76 2.14 11.28
N LEU A 22 -6.80 2.96 11.09
CA LEU A 22 -7.10 3.55 9.78
C LEU A 22 -5.99 4.52 9.34
N ALA A 23 -5.52 5.39 10.22
CA ALA A 23 -4.43 6.32 9.91
C ALA A 23 -3.14 5.58 9.55
N ALA A 24 -2.81 4.51 10.27
CA ALA A 24 -1.65 3.69 9.97
C ALA A 24 -1.75 3.04 8.58
N ALA A 25 -2.95 2.57 8.22
CA ALA A 25 -3.19 1.98 6.89
C ALA A 25 -3.04 3.04 5.79
N ILE A 26 -3.62 4.22 5.98
CA ILE A 26 -3.52 5.33 5.02
C ILE A 26 -2.05 5.72 4.81
N ASP A 27 -1.28 5.84 5.88
CA ASP A 27 0.15 6.17 5.79
C ASP A 27 0.94 5.08 5.05
N ALA A 28 0.68 3.82 5.37
CA ALA A 28 1.36 2.69 4.73
C ALA A 28 1.01 2.59 3.25
N LEU A 29 -0.26 2.85 2.88
CA LEU A 29 -0.72 2.86 1.49
C LEU A 29 -0.01 3.96 0.69
N SER A 30 0.10 5.15 1.26
CA SER A 30 0.79 6.28 0.61
C SER A 30 2.27 5.97 0.40
N ASP A 31 2.93 5.48 1.43
CA ASP A 31 4.36 5.13 1.36
C ASP A 31 4.61 4.00 0.36
N CYS A 32 3.76 2.97 0.37
CA CYS A 32 3.91 1.83 -0.53
C CYS A 32 3.71 2.23 -1.99
N ALA A 33 2.69 3.04 -2.29
CA ALA A 33 2.46 3.52 -3.65
C ALA A 33 3.67 4.33 -4.16
N GLN A 34 4.19 5.23 -3.35
CA GLN A 34 5.34 6.04 -3.72
C GLN A 34 6.60 5.17 -3.90
N ALA A 35 6.85 4.23 -2.98
CA ALA A 35 8.01 3.35 -3.06
C ALA A 35 7.97 2.47 -4.32
N CYS A 36 6.79 1.93 -4.66
CA CYS A 36 6.61 1.12 -5.86
C CYS A 36 6.86 1.93 -7.14
N ILE A 37 6.36 3.17 -7.20
CA ILE A 37 6.60 4.07 -8.34
C ILE A 37 8.10 4.34 -8.50
N ALA A 38 8.79 4.66 -7.40
CA ALA A 38 10.22 4.91 -7.41
C ALA A 38 11.02 3.67 -7.78
N ASP A 39 10.57 2.49 -7.33
CA ASP A 39 11.26 1.23 -7.64
C ASP A 39 11.15 0.87 -9.12
N VAL A 40 10.00 1.14 -9.76
CA VAL A 40 9.86 0.98 -11.22
C VAL A 40 10.89 1.81 -11.96
N ASP A 41 11.03 3.07 -11.60
CA ASP A 41 12.00 3.97 -12.24
C ASP A 41 13.43 3.47 -12.01
N ALA A 42 13.74 3.02 -10.79
CA ALA A 42 15.05 2.46 -10.47
C ALA A 42 15.32 1.15 -11.24
N ASP A 43 14.33 0.27 -11.35
CA ASP A 43 14.43 -0.98 -12.12
C ASP A 43 14.75 -0.67 -13.59
N LEU A 44 14.10 0.34 -14.17
CA LEU A 44 14.32 0.75 -15.55
C LEU A 44 15.72 1.32 -15.78
N SER A 45 16.42 1.71 -14.72
CA SER A 45 17.80 2.24 -14.77
C SER A 45 18.84 1.15 -14.57
N GLU A 46 18.44 -0.09 -14.29
CA GLU A 46 19.34 -1.22 -14.12
C GLU A 46 19.77 -1.80 -15.47
N GLN A 47 20.97 -2.40 -15.49
CA GLN A 47 21.49 -3.00 -16.72
C GLN A 47 20.83 -4.34 -17.05
N ASN A 48 20.35 -5.09 -16.05
CA ASN A 48 19.71 -6.38 -16.22
C ASN A 48 18.19 -6.28 -16.38
N LEU A 49 17.74 -5.36 -17.22
CA LEU A 49 16.33 -5.00 -17.36
C LEU A 49 15.41 -6.20 -17.61
N ALA A 50 15.85 -7.17 -18.42
CA ALA A 50 15.05 -8.34 -18.74
C ALA A 50 14.68 -9.16 -17.49
N GLU A 51 15.54 -9.17 -16.48
CA GLU A 51 15.29 -9.88 -15.23
C GLU A 51 14.34 -9.12 -14.29
N MET A 52 14.09 -7.85 -14.58
CA MET A 52 13.29 -6.96 -13.72
C MET A 52 11.83 -6.83 -14.20
N VAL A 53 11.46 -7.49 -15.29
CA VAL A 53 10.13 -7.30 -15.92
C VAL A 53 8.99 -7.62 -14.96
N THR A 54 9.07 -8.74 -14.22
CA THR A 54 8.04 -9.13 -13.26
C THR A 54 7.98 -8.15 -12.09
N CYS A 55 9.13 -7.70 -11.60
CA CYS A 55 9.20 -6.70 -10.54
C CYS A 55 8.54 -5.39 -10.98
N ILE A 56 8.85 -4.93 -12.19
CA ILE A 56 8.25 -3.71 -12.76
C ILE A 56 6.73 -3.83 -12.84
N ARG A 57 6.22 -4.95 -13.36
CA ARG A 57 4.77 -5.17 -13.49
C ARG A 57 4.08 -5.17 -12.14
N LEU A 58 4.61 -5.93 -11.18
CA LEU A 58 3.98 -6.03 -9.85
C LEU A 58 4.06 -4.70 -9.09
N CYS A 59 5.15 -3.95 -9.23
CA CYS A 59 5.25 -2.63 -8.61
C CYS A 59 4.24 -1.64 -9.21
N LEU A 60 4.02 -1.69 -10.53
CA LEU A 60 2.98 -0.86 -11.16
C LEU A 60 1.58 -1.21 -10.65
N ASP A 61 1.26 -2.50 -10.62
CA ASP A 61 -0.03 -2.98 -10.11
C ASP A 61 -0.21 -2.61 -8.64
N CYS A 62 0.84 -2.78 -7.83
CA CYS A 62 0.80 -2.46 -6.41
C CYS A 62 0.57 -0.95 -6.19
N ALA A 63 1.27 -0.10 -6.94
CA ALA A 63 1.08 1.34 -6.87
C ALA A 63 -0.35 1.75 -7.21
N ASP A 64 -0.93 1.15 -8.27
CA ASP A 64 -2.28 1.46 -8.69
C ASP A 64 -3.32 1.04 -7.64
N VAL A 65 -3.21 -0.17 -7.11
CA VAL A 65 -4.15 -0.68 -6.10
C VAL A 65 -4.00 0.09 -4.79
N CYS A 66 -2.77 0.36 -4.35
CA CYS A 66 -2.53 1.15 -3.14
C CYS A 66 -3.10 2.56 -3.27
N THR A 67 -2.94 3.21 -4.42
CA THR A 67 -3.47 4.56 -4.66
C THR A 67 -5.00 4.57 -4.61
N ALA A 68 -5.65 3.60 -5.26
CA ALA A 68 -7.11 3.47 -5.22
C ALA A 68 -7.60 3.21 -3.79
N THR A 69 -6.94 2.31 -3.07
CA THR A 69 -7.29 1.97 -1.70
C THR A 69 -7.10 3.15 -0.76
N LEU A 70 -6.01 3.92 -0.95
CA LEU A 70 -5.76 5.16 -0.21
C LEU A 70 -6.94 6.14 -0.37
N GLY A 71 -7.40 6.34 -1.59
CA GLY A 71 -8.52 7.25 -1.85
C GLY A 71 -9.79 6.79 -1.17
N VAL A 72 -10.14 5.51 -1.31
CA VAL A 72 -11.37 4.95 -0.72
C VAL A 72 -11.33 4.99 0.81
N THR A 73 -10.22 4.59 1.42
CA THR A 73 -10.10 4.54 2.89
C THR A 73 -10.00 5.93 3.52
N SER A 74 -9.63 6.94 2.74
CA SER A 74 -9.54 8.32 3.22
C SER A 74 -10.91 9.01 3.34
N ARG A 75 -11.94 8.46 2.70
CA ARG A 75 -13.29 9.04 2.69
C ARG A 75 -14.18 8.32 3.69
N GLN A 76 -14.88 9.10 4.54
CA GLN A 76 -15.68 8.54 5.62
C GLN A 76 -17.19 8.72 5.41
N ALA A 77 -17.60 9.66 4.58
CA ALA A 77 -19.02 9.91 4.33
C ALA A 77 -19.66 8.72 3.61
N SER A 78 -20.77 8.22 4.18
CA SER A 78 -21.50 7.08 3.61
C SER A 78 -20.61 5.84 3.39
N TYR A 79 -19.75 5.58 4.36
CA TYR A 79 -18.83 4.44 4.35
C TYR A 79 -19.57 3.14 4.05
N ASP A 80 -19.02 2.34 3.11
CA ASP A 80 -19.61 1.07 2.67
C ASP A 80 -18.57 -0.05 2.76
N ALA A 81 -18.70 -0.89 3.79
CA ALA A 81 -17.79 -2.01 4.01
C ALA A 81 -17.82 -3.03 2.88
N SER A 82 -18.95 -3.14 2.14
CA SER A 82 -19.05 -4.09 1.02
C SER A 82 -18.12 -3.72 -0.14
N VAL A 83 -17.73 -2.46 -0.24
CA VAL A 83 -16.74 -1.98 -1.23
C VAL A 83 -15.34 -1.99 -0.63
N THR A 84 -15.18 -1.49 0.58
CA THR A 84 -13.86 -1.35 1.22
C THR A 84 -13.20 -2.70 1.50
N ARG A 85 -13.97 -3.69 1.93
CA ARG A 85 -13.45 -5.02 2.27
C ARG A 85 -12.78 -5.72 1.08
N PRO A 86 -13.44 -5.91 -0.08
CA PRO A 86 -12.77 -6.56 -1.21
C PRO A 86 -11.60 -5.75 -1.76
N LEU A 87 -11.66 -4.43 -1.68
CA LEU A 87 -10.55 -3.58 -2.11
C LEU A 87 -9.32 -3.78 -1.21
N LEU A 88 -9.51 -3.81 0.10
CA LEU A 88 -8.42 -4.11 1.04
C LEU A 88 -7.88 -5.52 0.83
N GLN A 89 -8.73 -6.50 0.56
CA GLN A 89 -8.28 -7.86 0.25
C GLN A 89 -7.42 -7.91 -0.99
N ALA A 90 -7.80 -7.19 -2.05
CA ALA A 90 -6.98 -7.05 -3.25
C ALA A 90 -5.66 -6.36 -2.95
N CYS A 91 -5.67 -5.34 -2.10
CA CYS A 91 -4.47 -4.60 -1.71
C CYS A 91 -3.51 -5.50 -0.93
N VAL A 92 -4.01 -6.29 0.01
CA VAL A 92 -3.21 -7.27 0.76
C VAL A 92 -2.55 -8.26 -0.22
N ALA A 93 -3.31 -8.76 -1.18
CA ALA A 93 -2.81 -9.74 -2.15
C ALA A 93 -1.68 -9.15 -3.01
N ILE A 94 -1.86 -7.95 -3.54
CA ILE A 94 -0.83 -7.33 -4.40
C ILE A 94 0.40 -6.90 -3.60
N CYS A 95 0.23 -6.40 -2.38
CA CYS A 95 1.35 -6.04 -1.52
C CYS A 95 2.19 -7.28 -1.19
N LYS A 96 1.55 -8.43 -0.93
CA LYS A 96 2.26 -9.68 -0.70
C LYS A 96 3.04 -10.11 -1.95
N SER A 97 2.39 -10.14 -3.11
CA SER A 97 3.05 -10.58 -4.35
C SER A 97 4.19 -9.64 -4.74
N CYS A 98 4.00 -8.34 -4.63
CA CYS A 98 5.02 -7.34 -4.93
C CYS A 98 6.17 -7.43 -3.93
N GLY A 99 5.87 -7.57 -2.63
CA GLY A 99 6.89 -7.75 -1.60
C GLY A 99 7.72 -9.01 -1.82
N ASP A 100 7.08 -10.12 -2.20
CA ASP A 100 7.79 -11.37 -2.49
C ASP A 100 8.73 -11.20 -3.69
N GLU A 101 8.27 -10.55 -4.75
CA GLU A 101 9.10 -10.31 -5.93
C GLU A 101 10.26 -9.36 -5.64
N CYS A 102 10.00 -8.23 -4.97
CA CYS A 102 11.06 -7.30 -4.57
C CYS A 102 12.08 -7.99 -3.67
N GLY A 103 11.63 -8.90 -2.81
CA GLY A 103 12.50 -9.68 -1.93
C GLY A 103 13.49 -10.57 -2.71
N ARG A 104 13.11 -11.07 -3.88
CA ARG A 104 14.01 -11.85 -4.74
C ARG A 104 15.17 -11.03 -5.27
N HIS A 105 15.01 -9.71 -5.37
CA HIS A 105 16.04 -8.80 -5.89
C HIS A 105 16.73 -7.98 -4.80
N ALA A 106 16.29 -8.12 -3.55
CA ALA A 106 16.69 -7.23 -2.45
C ALA A 106 18.18 -7.28 -2.13
N GLN A 107 18.84 -8.45 -2.30
CA GLN A 107 20.26 -8.58 -2.01
C GLN A 107 21.14 -7.92 -3.08
N MET A 108 20.63 -7.81 -4.31
CA MET A 108 21.37 -7.23 -5.43
C MET A 108 21.06 -5.75 -5.62
N HIS A 109 19.86 -5.31 -5.20
CA HIS A 109 19.37 -3.95 -5.43
C HIS A 109 18.74 -3.38 -4.15
N GLU A 110 19.39 -2.36 -3.57
CA GLU A 110 18.90 -1.72 -2.35
C GLU A 110 17.50 -1.11 -2.52
N HIS A 111 17.19 -0.55 -3.69
CA HIS A 111 15.87 0.01 -3.94
C HIS A 111 14.77 -1.07 -3.90
N CYS A 112 15.08 -2.30 -4.31
CA CYS A 112 14.13 -3.41 -4.19
C CYS A 112 13.93 -3.82 -2.73
N ARG A 113 14.99 -3.77 -1.90
CA ARG A 113 14.88 -4.04 -0.47
C ARG A 113 13.98 -3.00 0.21
N VAL A 114 14.15 -1.73 -0.12
CA VAL A 114 13.30 -0.66 0.43
C VAL A 114 11.84 -0.86 0.00
N CYS A 115 11.61 -1.20 -1.27
CA CYS A 115 10.26 -1.46 -1.78
C CYS A 115 9.63 -2.68 -1.09
N GLU A 116 10.40 -3.73 -0.87
CA GLU A 116 9.93 -4.90 -0.12
C GLU A 116 9.43 -4.49 1.26
N GLN A 117 10.20 -3.70 1.99
CA GLN A 117 9.82 -3.25 3.34
C GLN A 117 8.52 -2.45 3.31
N ALA A 118 8.36 -1.55 2.34
CA ALA A 118 7.15 -0.77 2.18
C ALA A 118 5.94 -1.66 1.89
N CYS A 119 6.10 -2.66 1.01
CA CYS A 119 5.04 -3.62 0.69
C CYS A 119 4.65 -4.46 1.90
N ARG A 120 5.63 -4.95 2.70
CA ARG A 120 5.34 -5.74 3.91
C ARG A 120 4.57 -4.91 4.94
N ARG A 121 4.99 -3.68 5.16
CA ARG A 121 4.31 -2.77 6.09
C ARG A 121 2.87 -2.50 5.63
N CYS A 122 2.67 -2.27 4.35
CA CYS A 122 1.35 -1.99 3.79
C CYS A 122 0.44 -3.22 3.89
N GLU A 123 0.95 -4.40 3.58
CA GLU A 123 0.22 -5.66 3.74
C GLU A 123 -0.26 -5.81 5.19
N GLN A 124 0.62 -5.62 6.16
CA GLN A 124 0.29 -5.77 7.57
C GLN A 124 -0.75 -4.74 8.02
N ALA A 125 -0.56 -3.48 7.68
CA ALA A 125 -1.50 -2.42 8.07
C ALA A 125 -2.89 -2.64 7.47
N CYS A 126 -2.97 -3.10 6.22
CA CYS A 126 -4.24 -3.41 5.57
C CYS A 126 -4.91 -4.63 6.19
N ARG A 127 -4.14 -5.66 6.61
CA ARG A 127 -4.69 -6.82 7.33
C ARG A 127 -5.28 -6.39 8.67
N GLU A 128 -4.60 -5.53 9.39
CA GLU A 128 -5.10 -5.01 10.67
C GLU A 128 -6.38 -4.22 10.49
N LEU A 129 -6.45 -3.38 9.46
CA LEU A 129 -7.68 -2.64 9.14
C LEU A 129 -8.82 -3.60 8.79
N LEU A 130 -8.57 -4.62 7.95
CA LEU A 130 -9.57 -5.64 7.60
C LEU A 130 -10.14 -6.31 8.85
N ALA A 131 -9.30 -6.62 9.83
CA ALA A 131 -9.72 -7.29 11.06
C ALA A 131 -10.68 -6.43 11.91
N THR A 132 -10.68 -5.11 11.72
CA THR A 132 -11.57 -4.19 12.45
C THR A 132 -12.89 -3.93 11.74
N LEU A 133 -13.01 -4.29 10.46
CA LEU A 133 -14.24 -4.05 9.69
C LEU A 133 -15.36 -4.99 10.15
N LYS A 134 -16.52 -4.44 10.31
CA LYS A 134 -17.73 -5.21 10.72
C LYS A 134 -18.71 -5.36 9.56
#